data_63cd71be956020871b4c8ea0d16c9df2
#
_entry.id   63cd71be956020871b4c8ea0d16c9df2
#
_cell.length_a   1.000
_cell.length_b   1.000
_cell.length_c   1.000
_cell.angle_alpha   90.00
_cell.angle_beta   90.00
_cell.angle_gamma   90.00
#
_symmetry.space_group_name_H-M   'P 1'
#
loop_
_entity.id
_entity.type
_entity.pdbx_description
1 polymer ?
#
loop_
_entity_poly.entity_id
_entity_poly.type
_entity_poly.pdbx_seq_one_letter_code
_entity_poly.pdbx_strand_id
1 'polypeptide(L)'
;MEDIFDDELPHRSEHSIEFQTLMLQYVLGERRNYSIVPILVGSFHPFVQHNRPPGDSEAVADFIHVLRETASQSKKKICFIAGVDLAHIGQQFGDSELLTDARLTEQWTDDQELLARACEGDAEAWFIHVAAQADKNRICGLTITFLTPFDTLILRVWFLLVKRIF
;
A
#
# COMPACT_ATOMS: atom_id res chain seq x y z
N MET A 1 4.03 -12.94 20.53
CA MET A 1 4.20 -12.52 19.12
C MET A 1 3.72 -13.71 18.31
N GLU A 2 2.64 -13.56 17.55
CA GLU A 2 2.25 -14.60 16.61
C GLU A 2 3.39 -14.82 15.63
N ASP A 3 3.61 -16.06 15.21
CA ASP A 3 4.67 -16.37 14.24
C ASP A 3 4.25 -15.78 12.88
N ILE A 4 5.04 -14.87 12.35
CA ILE A 4 4.79 -14.22 11.07
C ILE A 4 4.84 -15.20 9.88
N PHE A 5 5.27 -16.42 10.10
CA PHE A 5 5.31 -17.49 9.09
C PHE A 5 4.13 -18.47 9.22
N ASP A 6 3.25 -18.32 10.20
CA ASP A 6 2.15 -19.26 10.44
C ASP A 6 1.10 -19.27 9.33
N ASP A 7 1.02 -18.24 8.51
CA ASP A 7 0.02 -18.10 7.45
C ASP A 7 0.64 -17.80 6.07
N GLU A 8 1.24 -18.82 5.47
CA GLU A 8 1.79 -18.71 4.10
C GLU A 8 0.72 -18.91 2.99
N LEU A 9 -0.45 -19.43 3.32
CA LEU A 9 -1.49 -19.75 2.32
C LEU A 9 -1.98 -18.54 1.52
N PRO A 10 -2.16 -17.34 2.09
CA PRO A 10 -2.55 -16.15 1.35
C PRO A 10 -1.59 -15.80 0.20
N HIS A 11 -0.29 -16.04 0.37
CA HIS A 11 0.70 -15.82 -0.69
C HIS A 11 0.44 -16.63 -1.96
N ARG A 12 -0.28 -17.75 -1.85
CA ARG A 12 -0.54 -18.63 -2.97
C ARG A 12 -1.57 -18.07 -3.96
N SER A 13 -2.50 -17.27 -3.46
CA SER A 13 -3.60 -16.69 -4.24
C SER A 13 -3.46 -15.18 -4.42
N GLU A 14 -2.50 -14.57 -3.73
CA GLU A 14 -2.26 -13.13 -3.80
C GLU A 14 -1.42 -12.79 -5.02
N HIS A 15 -1.85 -11.81 -5.80
CA HIS A 15 -1.22 -11.40 -7.05
C HIS A 15 -0.50 -10.05 -6.99
N SER A 16 -0.66 -9.27 -5.92
CA SER A 16 0.00 -7.97 -5.79
C SER A 16 1.52 -8.10 -5.80
N ILE A 17 2.06 -9.06 -5.04
CA ILE A 17 3.50 -9.35 -5.02
C ILE A 17 3.97 -9.97 -6.34
N GLU A 18 3.17 -10.85 -6.94
CA GLU A 18 3.48 -11.48 -8.22
C GLU A 18 3.68 -10.44 -9.32
N PHE A 19 2.76 -9.48 -9.45
CA PHE A 19 2.89 -8.42 -10.46
C PHE A 19 4.13 -7.55 -10.23
N GLN A 20 4.45 -7.20 -9.00
CA GLN A 20 5.67 -6.45 -8.70
C GLN A 20 6.92 -7.26 -9.08
N THR A 21 6.91 -8.56 -8.83
CA THR A 21 8.01 -9.45 -9.20
C THR A 21 8.22 -9.53 -10.71
N LEU A 22 7.12 -9.66 -11.48
CA LEU A 22 7.16 -9.65 -12.94
C LEU A 22 7.71 -8.32 -13.47
N MET A 23 7.28 -7.19 -12.92
CA MET A 23 7.77 -5.87 -13.32
C MET A 23 9.25 -5.69 -12.98
N LEU A 24 9.69 -6.16 -11.82
CA LEU A 24 11.11 -6.15 -11.46
C LEU A 24 11.94 -6.99 -12.42
N GLN A 25 11.48 -8.18 -12.78
CA GLN A 25 12.16 -9.03 -13.76
C GLN A 25 12.23 -8.34 -15.13
N TYR A 26 11.16 -7.71 -15.57
CA TYR A 26 11.15 -6.99 -16.84
C TYR A 26 12.12 -5.81 -16.86
N VAL A 27 12.15 -5.00 -15.80
CA VAL A 27 12.95 -3.77 -15.73
C VAL A 27 14.42 -4.07 -15.47
N LEU A 28 14.71 -4.97 -14.53
CA LEU A 28 16.07 -5.27 -14.10
C LEU A 28 16.70 -6.39 -14.94
N GLY A 29 15.90 -7.38 -15.34
CA GLY A 29 16.35 -8.54 -16.12
C GLY A 29 17.57 -9.19 -15.48
N GLU A 30 18.51 -9.62 -16.31
CA GLU A 30 19.78 -10.19 -15.87
C GLU A 30 20.83 -9.14 -15.44
N ARG A 31 20.47 -7.86 -15.50
CA ARG A 31 21.41 -6.75 -15.26
C ARG A 31 21.80 -6.58 -13.80
N ARG A 32 20.97 -7.07 -12.88
CA ARG A 32 21.19 -6.95 -11.43
C ARG A 32 20.71 -8.19 -10.69
N ASN A 33 21.55 -8.69 -9.80
CA ASN A 33 21.12 -9.68 -8.82
C ASN A 33 20.37 -8.94 -7.70
N TYR A 34 19.16 -9.39 -7.40
CA TYR A 34 18.36 -8.93 -6.29
C TYR A 34 17.67 -10.10 -5.59
N SER A 35 17.25 -9.86 -4.38
CA SER A 35 16.42 -10.79 -3.61
C SER A 35 15.17 -10.03 -3.17
N ILE A 36 14.05 -10.70 -3.07
CA ILE A 36 12.81 -10.14 -2.55
C ILE A 36 12.50 -10.75 -1.19
N VAL A 37 11.87 -9.96 -0.35
CA VAL A 37 11.22 -10.41 0.88
C VAL A 37 9.75 -10.06 0.72
N PRO A 38 8.89 -11.04 0.41
CA PRO A 38 7.46 -10.82 0.25
C PRO A 38 6.83 -10.63 1.63
N ILE A 39 6.03 -9.57 1.79
CA ILE A 39 5.29 -9.28 3.02
C ILE A 39 3.84 -9.01 2.63
N LEU A 40 2.93 -9.84 3.09
CA LEU A 40 1.49 -9.58 3.04
C LEU A 40 1.05 -8.96 4.35
N VAL A 41 0.12 -8.02 4.27
CA VAL A 41 -0.41 -7.32 5.44
C VAL A 41 -1.93 -7.43 5.47
N GLY A 42 -2.47 -7.52 6.67
CA GLY A 42 -3.91 -7.51 6.88
C GLY A 42 -4.52 -6.12 6.68
N SER A 43 -5.83 -6.01 6.75
CA SER A 43 -6.56 -4.76 6.53
C SER A 43 -6.57 -3.88 7.77
N PHE A 44 -6.39 -2.57 7.56
CA PHE A 44 -6.60 -1.54 8.58
C PHE A 44 -8.06 -1.08 8.71
N HIS A 45 -8.99 -1.74 8.04
CA HIS A 45 -10.42 -1.41 8.16
C HIS A 45 -10.94 -1.36 9.61
N PRO A 46 -10.53 -2.24 10.55
CA PRO A 46 -10.91 -2.11 11.95
C PRO A 46 -10.48 -0.78 12.59
N PHE A 47 -9.32 -0.24 12.21
CA PHE A 47 -8.87 1.07 12.68
C PHE A 47 -9.75 2.20 12.14
N VAL A 48 -10.16 2.12 10.87
CA VAL A 48 -11.10 3.07 10.26
C VAL A 48 -12.45 3.02 10.97
N GLN A 49 -13.00 1.82 11.20
CA GLN A 49 -14.30 1.65 11.88
C GLN A 49 -14.32 2.19 13.31
N HIS A 50 -13.22 2.10 14.02
CA HIS A 50 -13.11 2.57 15.40
C HIS A 50 -12.55 3.99 15.51
N ASN A 51 -12.30 4.64 14.37
CA ASN A 51 -11.66 5.96 14.27
C ASN A 51 -10.39 6.05 15.14
N ARG A 52 -9.56 5.01 15.07
CA ARG A 52 -8.35 4.88 15.85
C ARG A 52 -7.13 4.86 14.92
N PRO A 53 -6.15 5.75 15.09
CA PRO A 53 -4.93 5.72 14.30
C PRO A 53 -4.17 4.39 14.47
N PRO A 54 -3.68 3.77 13.38
CA PRO A 54 -2.90 2.54 13.46
C PRO A 54 -1.62 2.71 14.29
N GLY A 55 -1.03 3.91 14.29
CA GLY A 55 0.16 4.24 15.07
C GLY A 55 -0.02 4.09 16.60
N ASP A 56 -1.26 4.11 17.09
CA ASP A 56 -1.59 3.85 18.51
C ASP A 56 -1.54 2.35 18.86
N SER A 57 -1.38 1.49 17.89
CA SER A 57 -1.24 0.05 18.10
C SER A 57 0.23 -0.32 18.33
N GLU A 58 0.52 -0.88 19.50
CA GLU A 58 1.85 -1.37 19.84
C GLU A 58 2.38 -2.36 18.77
N ALA A 59 1.52 -3.29 18.31
CA ALA A 59 1.90 -4.26 17.28
C ALA A 59 2.27 -3.60 15.95
N VAL A 60 1.56 -2.55 15.54
CA VAL A 60 1.86 -1.79 14.31
C VAL A 60 3.15 -1.00 14.48
N ALA A 61 3.30 -0.32 15.61
CA ALA A 61 4.49 0.46 15.92
C ALA A 61 5.74 -0.42 15.96
N ASP A 62 5.66 -1.57 16.63
CA ASP A 62 6.75 -2.55 16.74
C ASP A 62 7.12 -3.11 15.36
N PHE A 63 6.14 -3.45 14.54
CA PHE A 63 6.39 -3.94 13.18
C PHE A 63 7.16 -2.91 12.35
N ILE A 64 6.72 -1.65 12.34
CA ILE A 64 7.39 -0.56 11.62
C ILE A 64 8.80 -0.35 12.16
N HIS A 65 8.97 -0.36 13.49
CA HIS A 65 10.26 -0.19 14.12
C HIS A 65 11.24 -1.29 13.69
N VAL A 66 10.84 -2.55 13.80
CA VAL A 66 11.68 -3.71 13.42
C VAL A 66 12.03 -3.68 11.95
N LEU A 67 11.08 -3.32 11.08
CA LEU A 67 11.30 -3.22 9.64
C LEU A 67 12.35 -2.14 9.32
N ARG A 68 12.23 -0.96 9.93
CA ARG A 68 13.20 0.14 9.79
C ARG A 68 14.58 -0.24 10.32
N GLU A 69 14.63 -0.83 11.50
CA GLU A 69 15.88 -1.26 12.11
C GLU A 69 16.60 -2.30 11.24
N THR A 70 15.87 -3.31 10.80
CA THR A 70 16.39 -4.36 9.90
C THR A 70 16.94 -3.76 8.60
N ALA A 71 16.23 -2.83 8.02
CA ALA A 71 16.68 -2.14 6.81
C ALA A 71 17.94 -1.30 7.05
N SER A 72 17.99 -0.57 8.17
CA SER A 72 19.13 0.28 8.54
C SER A 72 20.40 -0.49 8.84
N GLN A 73 20.27 -1.68 9.45
CA GLN A 73 21.39 -2.57 9.77
C GLN A 73 21.87 -3.39 8.56
N SER A 74 21.10 -3.42 7.50
CA SER A 74 21.45 -4.18 6.29
C SER A 74 22.68 -3.58 5.60
N LYS A 75 23.61 -4.45 5.20
CA LYS A 75 24.72 -4.06 4.31
C LYS A 75 24.30 -3.95 2.84
N LYS A 76 23.09 -4.39 2.51
CA LYS A 76 22.51 -4.34 1.16
C LYS A 76 21.73 -3.02 0.99
N LYS A 77 21.63 -2.57 -0.25
CA LYS A 77 20.68 -1.52 -0.59
C LYS A 77 19.27 -2.09 -0.54
N ILE A 78 18.42 -1.50 0.28
CA ILE A 78 17.02 -1.90 0.45
C ILE A 78 16.14 -0.94 -0.36
N CYS A 79 15.12 -1.48 -1.01
CA CYS A 79 14.05 -0.73 -1.64
C CYS A 79 12.73 -1.34 -1.16
N PHE A 80 11.86 -0.53 -0.62
CA PHE A 80 10.49 -0.93 -0.29
C PHE A 80 9.60 -0.68 -1.51
N ILE A 81 8.76 -1.66 -1.83
CA ILE A 81 7.79 -1.57 -2.93
C ILE A 81 6.42 -1.86 -2.35
N ALA A 82 5.56 -0.86 -2.39
CA ALA A 82 4.14 -1.00 -2.04
C ALA A 82 3.36 -1.39 -3.30
N GLY A 83 2.97 -2.65 -3.41
CA GLY A 83 2.09 -3.15 -4.48
C GLY A 83 0.64 -2.92 -4.07
N VAL A 84 0.04 -1.81 -4.51
CA VAL A 84 -1.27 -1.36 -4.02
C VAL A 84 -2.12 -0.79 -5.15
N ASP A 85 -3.43 -0.92 -4.98
CA ASP A 85 -4.43 -0.17 -5.73
C ASP A 85 -4.99 0.96 -4.86
N LEU A 86 -5.50 2.01 -5.51
CA LEU A 86 -6.22 3.08 -4.84
C LEU A 86 -7.72 2.75 -4.78
N ALA A 87 -8.58 3.63 -5.27
CA ALA A 87 -10.02 3.50 -5.15
C ALA A 87 -10.61 2.31 -5.94
N HIS A 88 -11.48 1.56 -5.29
CA HIS A 88 -12.31 0.52 -5.86
C HIS A 88 -13.76 1.02 -5.92
N ILE A 89 -14.14 1.65 -7.02
CA ILE A 89 -15.44 2.28 -7.23
C ILE A 89 -16.15 1.71 -8.46
N GLY A 90 -17.46 1.84 -8.48
CA GLY A 90 -18.31 1.37 -9.57
C GLY A 90 -19.00 0.04 -9.28
N GLN A 91 -19.90 -0.34 -10.19
CA GLN A 91 -20.79 -1.48 -10.01
C GLN A 91 -20.07 -2.81 -9.79
N GLN A 92 -18.90 -3.00 -10.39
CA GLN A 92 -18.08 -4.20 -10.17
C GLN A 92 -17.58 -4.34 -8.72
N PHE A 93 -17.59 -3.25 -7.96
CA PHE A 93 -17.23 -3.21 -6.54
C PHE A 93 -18.44 -3.02 -5.61
N GLY A 94 -19.66 -3.18 -6.15
CA GLY A 94 -20.91 -3.14 -5.39
C GLY A 94 -21.57 -1.78 -5.28
N ASP A 95 -21.11 -0.77 -6.00
CA ASP A 95 -21.79 0.51 -6.05
C ASP A 95 -23.10 0.37 -6.85
N SER A 96 -24.17 0.99 -6.36
CA SER A 96 -25.49 0.95 -7.03
C SER A 96 -25.55 1.87 -8.25
N GLU A 97 -24.72 2.91 -8.27
CA GLU A 97 -24.73 3.93 -9.31
C GLU A 97 -23.70 3.66 -10.40
N LEU A 98 -24.02 4.12 -11.60
CA LEU A 98 -23.07 4.12 -12.71
C LEU A 98 -22.00 5.18 -12.48
N LEU A 99 -20.79 4.87 -12.89
CA LEU A 99 -19.70 5.86 -12.89
C LEU A 99 -20.00 6.92 -13.95
N THR A 100 -20.03 8.17 -13.50
CA THR A 100 -20.12 9.35 -14.36
C THR A 100 -18.76 10.03 -14.50
N ASP A 101 -18.59 10.84 -15.53
CA ASP A 101 -17.37 11.64 -15.72
C ASP A 101 -17.12 12.58 -14.52
N ALA A 102 -18.18 13.11 -13.92
CA ALA A 102 -18.08 13.93 -12.72
C ALA A 102 -17.53 13.14 -11.54
N ARG A 103 -18.05 11.91 -11.31
CA ARG A 103 -17.57 11.03 -10.23
C ARG A 103 -16.13 10.60 -10.44
N LEU A 104 -15.74 10.32 -11.69
CA LEU A 104 -14.35 9.99 -12.04
C LEU A 104 -13.41 11.18 -11.82
N THR A 105 -13.85 12.40 -12.13
CA THR A 105 -13.06 13.61 -11.90
C THR A 105 -12.87 13.89 -10.42
N GLU A 106 -13.94 13.74 -9.63
CA GLU A 106 -13.87 13.85 -8.16
C GLU A 106 -12.87 12.83 -7.60
N GLN A 107 -13.00 11.56 -8.00
CA GLN A 107 -12.10 10.51 -7.54
C GLN A 107 -10.66 10.76 -7.94
N TRP A 108 -10.43 11.25 -9.15
CA TRP A 108 -9.10 11.62 -9.58
C TRP A 108 -8.46 12.69 -8.68
N THR A 109 -9.25 13.68 -8.29
CA THR A 109 -8.76 14.74 -7.38
C THR A 109 -8.41 14.16 -6.01
N ASP A 110 -9.30 13.33 -5.47
CA ASP A 110 -9.10 12.65 -4.18
C ASP A 110 -7.85 11.75 -4.20
N ASP A 111 -7.66 10.97 -5.27
CA ASP A 111 -6.47 10.14 -5.46
C ASP A 111 -5.17 10.97 -5.52
N GLN A 112 -5.20 12.15 -6.17
CA GLN A 112 -4.03 13.02 -6.22
C GLN A 112 -3.68 13.59 -4.84
N GLU A 113 -4.68 13.99 -4.06
CA GLU A 113 -4.47 14.44 -2.67
C GLU A 113 -3.91 13.33 -1.80
N LEU A 114 -4.47 12.12 -1.93
CA LEU A 114 -4.02 10.95 -1.21
C LEU A 114 -2.56 10.61 -1.56
N LEU A 115 -2.22 10.58 -2.85
CA LEU A 115 -0.86 10.34 -3.32
C LEU A 115 0.14 11.40 -2.85
N ALA A 116 -0.29 12.66 -2.72
CA ALA A 116 0.56 13.72 -2.19
C ALA A 116 1.01 13.40 -0.75
N ARG A 117 0.10 12.89 0.10
CA ARG A 117 0.43 12.47 1.48
C ARG A 117 1.50 11.36 1.49
N ALA A 118 1.33 10.37 0.60
CA ALA A 118 2.33 9.30 0.46
C ALA A 118 3.70 9.86 0.02
N CYS A 119 3.72 10.81 -0.93
CA CYS A 119 4.95 11.43 -1.41
C CYS A 119 5.64 12.32 -0.35
N GLU A 120 4.87 12.89 0.56
CA GLU A 120 5.37 13.64 1.72
C GLU A 120 5.91 12.71 2.83
N GLY A 121 5.62 11.41 2.74
CA GLY A 121 5.99 10.43 3.77
C GLY A 121 5.13 10.51 5.03
N ASP A 122 3.96 11.14 4.93
CA ASP A 122 3.05 11.35 6.05
C ASP A 122 2.02 10.22 6.11
N ALA A 123 2.39 9.12 6.77
CA ALA A 123 1.53 7.95 6.93
C ALA A 123 0.25 8.24 7.73
N GLU A 124 0.35 9.12 8.73
CA GLU A 124 -0.82 9.52 9.54
C GLU A 124 -1.80 10.35 8.71
N ALA A 125 -1.33 11.33 7.96
CA ALA A 125 -2.18 12.10 7.07
C ALA A 125 -2.81 11.23 5.96
N TRP A 126 -2.08 10.22 5.46
CA TRP A 126 -2.60 9.21 4.55
C TRP A 126 -3.79 8.46 5.18
N PHE A 127 -3.61 7.92 6.39
CA PHE A 127 -4.66 7.21 7.09
C PHE A 127 -5.87 8.10 7.41
N ILE A 128 -5.62 9.30 7.95
CA ILE A 128 -6.67 10.26 8.31
C ILE A 128 -7.52 10.63 7.09
N HIS A 129 -6.91 10.83 5.93
CA HIS A 129 -7.62 11.14 4.68
C HIS A 129 -8.64 10.05 4.32
N VAL A 130 -8.24 8.78 4.39
CA VAL A 130 -9.12 7.64 4.10
C VAL A 130 -10.17 7.46 5.20
N ALA A 131 -9.77 7.54 6.47
CA ALA A 131 -10.64 7.35 7.61
C ALA A 131 -11.73 8.43 7.70
N ALA A 132 -11.43 9.69 7.36
CA ALA A 132 -12.40 10.79 7.34
C ALA A 132 -13.56 10.54 6.36
N GLN A 133 -13.34 9.69 5.35
CA GLN A 133 -14.34 9.28 4.38
C GLN A 133 -14.94 7.90 4.69
N ALA A 134 -14.63 7.32 5.87
CA ALA A 134 -15.02 5.97 6.28
C ALA A 134 -14.63 4.91 5.24
N ASP A 135 -13.52 5.14 4.53
CA ASP A 135 -13.03 4.30 3.43
C ASP A 135 -14.11 3.97 2.38
N LYS A 136 -14.96 4.95 2.07
CA LYS A 136 -16.06 4.78 1.09
C LYS A 136 -15.57 4.32 -0.28
N ASN A 137 -14.33 4.64 -0.61
CA ASN A 137 -13.70 4.31 -1.88
C ASN A 137 -12.93 2.98 -1.85
N ARG A 138 -12.93 2.27 -0.72
CA ARG A 138 -12.31 0.95 -0.55
C ARG A 138 -10.85 0.93 -1.02
N ILE A 139 -10.03 1.77 -0.39
CA ILE A 139 -8.60 1.92 -0.70
C ILE A 139 -7.83 0.69 -0.17
N CYS A 140 -7.55 -0.30 -1.01
CA CYS A 140 -6.82 -1.50 -0.56
C CYS A 140 -5.37 -1.19 -0.16
N GLY A 141 -4.78 -0.14 -0.72
CA GLY A 141 -3.45 0.34 -0.39
C GLY A 141 -3.29 0.97 0.98
N LEU A 142 -4.38 1.13 1.77
CA LEU A 142 -4.35 1.83 3.04
C LEU A 142 -3.26 1.29 3.98
N THR A 143 -3.27 -0.01 4.25
CA THR A 143 -2.36 -0.65 5.20
C THR A 143 -0.91 -0.63 4.71
N ILE A 144 -0.67 -1.06 3.47
CA ILE A 144 0.69 -1.21 2.93
C ILE A 144 1.37 0.14 2.87
N THR A 145 0.67 1.17 2.40
CA THR A 145 1.21 2.52 2.31
C THR A 145 1.54 3.07 3.69
N PHE A 146 0.68 2.87 4.69
CA PHE A 146 0.95 3.29 6.07
C PHE A 146 2.18 2.61 6.66
N LEU A 147 2.35 1.30 6.41
CA LEU A 147 3.46 0.51 6.95
C LEU A 147 4.78 0.72 6.22
N THR A 148 4.77 1.31 5.05
CA THR A 148 5.99 1.50 4.26
C THR A 148 6.87 2.60 4.86
N PRO A 149 8.16 2.33 5.19
CA PRO A 149 9.06 3.34 5.75
C PRO A 149 9.49 4.35 4.68
N PHE A 150 8.75 5.43 4.54
CA PHE A 150 9.01 6.45 3.51
C PHE A 150 10.29 7.26 3.73
N ASP A 151 10.82 7.31 4.94
CA ASP A 151 12.04 8.00 5.32
C ASP A 151 13.33 7.30 4.85
N THR A 152 13.24 6.03 4.47
CA THR A 152 14.37 5.24 3.96
C THR A 152 14.49 5.29 2.44
N LEU A 153 14.05 6.33 1.82
CA LEU A 153 13.57 6.42 0.46
C LEU A 153 14.54 6.36 -0.68
N ILE A 154 14.28 5.42 -1.57
CA ILE A 154 14.25 5.63 -3.02
C ILE A 154 12.85 5.26 -3.51
N LEU A 155 11.83 5.98 -3.12
CA LEU A 155 10.49 5.85 -3.68
C LEU A 155 10.18 7.04 -4.58
N ARG A 156 10.93 7.15 -5.67
CA ARG A 156 10.49 7.86 -6.87
C ARG A 156 10.12 6.83 -7.90
N VAL A 157 9.19 5.94 -7.62
CA VAL A 157 8.74 5.06 -8.72
C VAL A 157 7.36 4.46 -8.44
N TRP A 158 6.47 4.69 -9.37
CA TRP A 158 5.46 3.79 -9.89
C TRP A 158 4.05 3.85 -9.32
N PHE A 159 3.57 5.01 -8.93
CA PHE A 159 2.13 5.25 -8.97
C PHE A 159 1.57 5.54 -10.38
N LEU A 160 2.33 5.30 -11.42
CA LEU A 160 2.00 5.78 -12.77
C LEU A 160 1.49 4.71 -13.72
N LEU A 161 1.18 3.48 -13.29
CA LEU A 161 0.82 2.41 -14.23
C LEU A 161 -0.57 1.81 -14.08
N VAL A 162 -1.46 2.35 -13.25
CA VAL A 162 -2.87 1.96 -13.33
C VAL A 162 -3.73 3.14 -13.76
N LYS A 163 -3.34 3.76 -14.87
CA LYS A 163 -4.24 4.59 -15.64
C LYS A 163 -4.62 3.87 -16.91
N ARG A 164 -5.86 3.39 -16.95
CA ARG A 164 -6.57 2.78 -18.05
C ARG A 164 -6.36 1.26 -18.22
N ILE A 165 -7.10 0.52 -17.44
CA ILE A 165 -7.82 -0.61 -17.99
C ILE A 165 -9.30 -0.34 -17.69
N PHE A 166 -9.96 0.12 -18.76
CA PHE A 166 -11.41 0.43 -18.96
C PHE A 166 -11.87 1.79 -18.51
#